data_6bbd6fe9dcebaa86c217d23a6303bd23
#
_entry.id   6bbd6fe9dcebaa86c217d23a6303bd23
#
_cell.length_a   1.000
_cell.length_b   1.000
_cell.length_c   1.000
_cell.angle_alpha   90.00
_cell.angle_beta   90.00
_cell.angle_gamma   90.00
#
_symmetry.space_group_name_H-M   'P 1'
#
loop_
_entity.id
_entity.type
_entity.pdbx_description
1 polymer ?
#
loop_
_entity_poly.entity_id
_entity_poly.type
_entity_poly.pdbx_seq_one_letter_code
_entity_poly.pdbx_strand_id
1 'polypeptide(L)'
;NIKLTFYDGSDQESLIRSFTQGAYTTARLFPTSSNFESTKREYGDKIVYSPQEATSYYLTVNVNRQSYNKTAKTDEAQKTSTKEALLNKNFRQALNFALDRHSYTAQLNGEEGADKIIRNSLVPHDYVQVGEKTFGELAQAELVSYGDQWKDVALTDGKDTIYSPEKAKAAFAKAKTELQAKGVTFPIHLDIPVEQTDVIAVQQTNSLKQSIESSLGTENVIVDVLQMTDNEKMSITSQAKVPSQKDYDLNGTGWGPDYQDPATYLNILDAKKGSALKHLGITRGKDPEVMAQVGLDEYKKLLDDAAAETSDLNKRYEKYAKAQAWVSDSSLLIPVASSGGSPTVSRTVPFTKAYSQVGIKGDPFVFKGLELQNDVVTAKEYEEAFKKWQQEKIETNAKYQKELEKHVK
;
A
#
# COMPACT_ATOMS: atom_id res chain seq x y z
N ASN A 1 29.40 18.53 2.09
CA ASN A 1 29.08 17.92 3.39
C ASN A 1 27.57 17.69 3.50
N ILE A 2 27.15 16.53 4.06
CA ILE A 2 25.77 16.18 4.29
C ILE A 2 25.56 16.22 5.80
N LYS A 3 24.48 16.91 6.25
CA LYS A 3 24.06 16.95 7.64
C LYS A 3 22.66 16.34 7.73
N LEU A 4 22.53 15.24 8.47
CA LEU A 4 21.25 14.63 8.80
C LEU A 4 20.85 15.05 10.22
N THR A 5 19.61 15.48 10.37
CA THR A 5 19.04 15.85 11.67
C THR A 5 17.85 14.94 11.94
N PHE A 6 17.81 14.34 13.13
CA PHE A 6 16.70 13.52 13.57
C PHE A 6 15.43 14.37 13.73
N TYR A 7 14.32 13.84 13.30
CA TYR A 7 12.98 14.41 13.44
C TYR A 7 12.04 13.33 13.99
N ASP A 8 11.42 13.60 15.13
CA ASP A 8 10.58 12.64 15.85
C ASP A 8 9.10 12.66 15.46
N GLY A 9 8.70 13.57 14.56
CA GLY A 9 7.31 13.71 14.12
C GLY A 9 6.41 14.54 15.03
N SER A 10 6.88 14.98 16.20
CA SER A 10 6.06 15.69 17.20
C SER A 10 5.70 17.11 16.82
N ASP A 11 6.61 17.84 16.14
CA ASP A 11 6.39 19.21 15.68
C ASP A 11 6.44 19.29 14.15
N GLN A 12 5.29 19.10 13.53
CA GLN A 12 5.15 19.14 12.07
C GLN A 12 5.57 20.48 11.45
N GLU A 13 5.54 21.58 12.22
CA GLU A 13 5.91 22.92 11.74
C GLU A 13 7.41 23.16 11.77
N SER A 14 8.17 22.37 12.54
CA SER A 14 9.62 22.55 12.72
C SER A 14 10.39 22.40 11.41
N LEU A 15 9.91 21.53 10.49
CA LEU A 15 10.58 21.30 9.21
C LEU A 15 10.57 22.55 8.34
N ILE A 16 9.41 23.19 8.17
CA ILE A 16 9.30 24.39 7.35
C ILE A 16 10.02 25.60 8.01
N ARG A 17 9.95 25.74 9.34
CA ARG A 17 10.72 26.77 10.05
C ARG A 17 12.22 26.64 9.79
N SER A 18 12.75 25.43 9.87
CA SER A 18 14.17 25.16 9.63
C SER A 18 14.55 25.38 8.16
N PHE A 19 13.67 25.11 7.22
CA PHE A 19 13.86 25.39 5.80
C PHE A 19 13.90 26.93 5.54
N THR A 20 12.97 27.67 6.08
CA THR A 20 12.90 29.15 5.97
C THR A 20 14.14 29.81 6.55
N GLN A 21 14.67 29.28 7.66
CA GLN A 21 15.91 29.74 8.29
C GLN A 21 17.18 29.30 7.56
N GLY A 22 17.07 28.51 6.47
CA GLY A 22 18.21 28.01 5.71
C GLY A 22 18.95 26.83 6.34
N ALA A 23 18.44 26.25 7.43
CA ALA A 23 19.03 25.09 8.07
C ALA A 23 18.81 23.79 7.29
N TYR A 24 17.70 23.69 6.55
CA TYR A 24 17.38 22.55 5.69
C TYR A 24 17.33 22.95 4.23
N THR A 25 17.68 22.01 3.34
CA THR A 25 17.62 22.16 1.88
C THR A 25 16.27 21.70 1.31
N THR A 26 15.52 20.94 2.08
CA THR A 26 14.16 20.49 1.73
C THR A 26 13.32 20.35 2.99
N ALA A 27 12.03 20.58 2.89
CA ALA A 27 11.08 20.37 3.97
C ALA A 27 9.77 19.79 3.42
N ARG A 28 9.32 18.69 4.01
CA ARG A 28 7.97 18.18 3.82
C ARG A 28 6.98 19.11 4.53
N LEU A 29 5.85 19.35 3.89
CA LEU A 29 4.73 20.07 4.47
C LEU A 29 3.65 19.08 4.91
N PHE A 30 2.93 19.45 5.96
CA PHE A 30 1.82 18.65 6.49
C PHE A 30 0.53 19.46 6.35
N PRO A 31 -0.36 19.08 5.42
CA PRO A 31 -1.62 19.79 5.19
C PRO A 31 -2.55 19.86 6.41
N THR A 32 -2.36 18.94 7.37
CA THR A 32 -3.09 18.92 8.64
C THR A 32 -2.49 19.82 9.73
N SER A 33 -1.31 20.44 9.49
CA SER A 33 -0.69 21.35 10.43
C SER A 33 -1.36 22.73 10.42
N SER A 34 -1.33 23.42 11.55
CA SER A 34 -1.98 24.75 11.73
C SER A 34 -1.36 25.83 10.84
N ASN A 35 -0.08 25.69 10.46
CA ASN A 35 0.63 26.67 9.64
C ASN A 35 0.55 26.38 8.13
N PHE A 36 -0.13 25.31 7.68
CA PHE A 36 -0.13 24.91 6.26
C PHE A 36 -0.65 26.01 5.35
N GLU A 37 -1.77 26.64 5.68
CA GLU A 37 -2.37 27.71 4.86
C GLU A 37 -1.48 28.96 4.80
N SER A 38 -0.73 29.29 5.86
CA SER A 38 0.26 30.38 5.83
C SER A 38 1.46 30.03 4.97
N THR A 39 1.94 28.80 5.08
CA THR A 39 3.02 28.26 4.23
C THR A 39 2.62 28.23 2.77
N LYS A 40 1.39 27.82 2.46
CA LYS A 40 0.84 27.83 1.10
C LYS A 40 0.77 29.23 0.49
N ARG A 41 0.44 30.25 1.30
CA ARG A 41 0.49 31.66 0.85
C ARG A 41 1.91 32.18 0.63
N GLU A 42 2.88 31.77 1.46
CA GLU A 42 4.26 32.21 1.36
C GLU A 42 5.00 31.56 0.19
N TYR A 43 4.83 30.26 0.00
CA TYR A 43 5.56 29.49 -1.02
C TYR A 43 4.79 29.31 -2.31
N GLY A 44 3.45 29.31 -2.30
CA GLY A 44 2.61 29.31 -3.51
C GLY A 44 3.01 28.28 -4.55
N ASP A 45 3.50 28.75 -5.68
CA ASP A 45 3.97 27.95 -6.81
C ASP A 45 5.29 27.20 -6.59
N LYS A 46 5.87 27.31 -5.40
CA LYS A 46 7.09 26.59 -4.98
C LYS A 46 6.81 25.33 -4.17
N ILE A 47 5.54 24.98 -3.98
CA ILE A 47 5.16 23.71 -3.39
C ILE A 47 5.09 22.67 -4.50
N VAL A 48 5.90 21.63 -4.36
CA VAL A 48 5.98 20.54 -5.33
C VAL A 48 5.58 19.22 -4.71
N TYR A 49 5.03 18.32 -5.52
CA TYR A 49 4.73 16.95 -5.12
C TYR A 49 5.65 16.00 -5.87
N SER A 50 6.40 15.17 -5.12
CA SER A 50 7.23 14.16 -5.75
C SER A 50 6.39 13.12 -6.48
N PRO A 51 6.95 12.37 -7.45
CA PRO A 51 6.28 11.20 -8.00
C PRO A 51 5.98 10.17 -6.92
N GLN A 52 5.02 9.30 -7.18
CA GLN A 52 4.83 8.10 -6.38
C GLN A 52 6.10 7.24 -6.43
N GLU A 53 6.46 6.67 -5.29
CA GLU A 53 7.58 5.75 -5.18
C GLU A 53 7.11 4.30 -5.29
N ALA A 54 8.08 3.40 -5.38
CA ALA A 54 7.79 1.99 -5.60
C ALA A 54 7.23 1.26 -4.36
N THR A 55 7.36 1.82 -3.15
CA THR A 55 6.80 1.20 -1.94
C THR A 55 5.27 1.22 -1.99
N SER A 56 4.65 0.05 -1.81
CA SER A 56 3.20 -0.09 -1.68
C SER A 56 2.83 -0.31 -0.22
N TYR A 57 1.94 0.53 0.31
CA TYR A 57 1.32 0.35 1.62
C TYR A 57 -0.04 -0.33 1.45
N TYR A 58 -0.32 -1.27 2.32
CA TYR A 58 -1.53 -2.08 2.26
C TYR A 58 -1.97 -2.53 3.65
N LEU A 59 -3.25 -2.87 3.78
CA LEU A 59 -3.77 -3.57 4.94
C LEU A 59 -3.58 -5.08 4.74
N THR A 60 -3.10 -5.76 5.78
CA THR A 60 -3.10 -7.22 5.85
C THR A 60 -4.34 -7.71 6.58
N VAL A 61 -4.94 -8.78 6.10
CA VAL A 61 -6.10 -9.45 6.73
C VAL A 61 -5.61 -10.69 7.46
N ASN A 62 -5.67 -10.70 8.78
CA ASN A 62 -5.23 -11.82 9.60
C ASN A 62 -6.32 -12.92 9.66
N VAL A 63 -6.35 -13.77 8.65
CA VAL A 63 -7.35 -14.83 8.48
C VAL A 63 -7.24 -15.99 9.49
N ASN A 64 -6.11 -16.07 10.21
CA ASN A 64 -5.86 -17.13 11.18
C ASN A 64 -5.26 -16.56 12.47
N ARG A 65 -5.88 -15.53 13.04
CA ARG A 65 -5.47 -14.92 14.31
C ARG A 65 -5.43 -15.97 15.42
N GLN A 66 -4.31 -16.01 16.16
CA GLN A 66 -4.04 -17.00 17.20
C GLN A 66 -3.92 -16.39 18.59
N SER A 67 -3.90 -15.06 18.72
CA SER A 67 -3.80 -14.33 19.99
C SER A 67 -4.87 -13.25 20.06
N TYR A 68 -5.43 -13.07 21.26
CA TYR A 68 -6.47 -12.09 21.57
C TYR A 68 -6.18 -11.33 22.88
N ASN A 69 -4.89 -11.12 23.21
CA ASN A 69 -4.48 -10.34 24.38
C ASN A 69 -4.77 -8.84 24.21
N LYS A 70 -4.78 -8.37 22.97
CA LYS A 70 -5.11 -7.01 22.56
C LYS A 70 -6.35 -7.06 21.66
N THR A 71 -7.54 -7.06 22.27
CA THR A 71 -8.81 -7.17 21.53
C THR A 71 -9.92 -6.39 22.22
N ALA A 72 -10.82 -5.82 21.43
CA ALA A 72 -12.10 -5.28 21.91
C ALA A 72 -13.20 -6.36 22.03
N LYS A 73 -12.97 -7.55 21.48
CA LYS A 73 -13.93 -8.66 21.55
C LYS A 73 -14.13 -9.15 22.98
N THR A 74 -15.38 -9.31 23.37
CA THR A 74 -15.77 -9.64 24.75
C THR A 74 -16.00 -11.12 25.01
N ASP A 75 -16.20 -11.92 23.96
CA ASP A 75 -16.49 -13.35 24.09
C ASP A 75 -15.93 -14.18 22.93
N GLU A 76 -16.00 -15.51 23.05
CA GLU A 76 -15.52 -16.46 22.05
C GLU A 76 -16.36 -16.46 20.77
N ALA A 77 -17.65 -16.11 20.87
CA ALA A 77 -18.52 -16.06 19.68
C ALA A 77 -18.07 -14.93 18.74
N GLN A 78 -17.72 -13.76 19.26
CA GLN A 78 -17.16 -12.66 18.48
C GLN A 78 -15.82 -13.02 17.84
N LYS A 79 -14.92 -13.71 18.56
CA LYS A 79 -13.62 -14.16 18.03
C LYS A 79 -13.82 -15.15 16.88
N THR A 80 -14.68 -16.15 17.08
CA THR A 80 -14.98 -17.16 16.05
C THR A 80 -15.67 -16.53 14.84
N SER A 81 -16.65 -15.66 15.07
CA SER A 81 -17.38 -14.95 14.01
C SER A 81 -16.45 -14.10 13.16
N THR A 82 -15.51 -13.38 13.76
CA THR A 82 -14.51 -12.58 13.04
C THR A 82 -13.59 -13.48 12.22
N LYS A 83 -13.10 -14.58 12.79
CA LYS A 83 -12.23 -15.52 12.06
C LYS A 83 -12.92 -16.09 10.83
N GLU A 84 -14.16 -16.57 10.97
CA GLU A 84 -14.94 -17.09 9.84
C GLU A 84 -15.23 -16.01 8.78
N ALA A 85 -15.51 -14.77 9.20
CA ALA A 85 -15.71 -13.66 8.30
C ALA A 85 -14.43 -13.34 7.50
N LEU A 86 -13.26 -13.28 8.15
CA LEU A 86 -11.99 -12.97 7.48
C LEU A 86 -11.52 -14.11 6.54
N LEU A 87 -11.91 -15.36 6.79
CA LEU A 87 -11.71 -16.49 5.89
C LEU A 87 -12.61 -16.42 4.65
N ASN A 88 -13.73 -15.72 4.72
CA ASN A 88 -14.68 -15.58 3.61
C ASN A 88 -14.21 -14.53 2.59
N LYS A 89 -14.03 -14.94 1.33
CA LYS A 89 -13.56 -14.04 0.25
C LYS A 89 -14.52 -12.88 -0.02
N ASN A 90 -15.82 -13.13 -0.05
CA ASN A 90 -16.83 -12.09 -0.28
C ASN A 90 -16.80 -11.02 0.83
N PHE A 91 -16.53 -11.43 2.08
CA PHE A 91 -16.35 -10.49 3.18
C PHE A 91 -15.09 -9.61 3.01
N ARG A 92 -13.96 -10.21 2.65
CA ARG A 92 -12.74 -9.44 2.38
C ARG A 92 -12.91 -8.47 1.21
N GLN A 93 -13.59 -8.90 0.13
CA GLN A 93 -13.94 -8.01 -0.99
C GLN A 93 -14.87 -6.88 -0.55
N ALA A 94 -15.84 -7.15 0.33
CA ALA A 94 -16.70 -6.12 0.89
C ALA A 94 -15.88 -5.05 1.64
N LEU A 95 -14.89 -5.44 2.45
CA LEU A 95 -13.97 -4.52 3.11
C LEU A 95 -13.14 -3.71 2.10
N ASN A 96 -12.64 -4.34 1.04
CA ASN A 96 -11.84 -3.69 0.01
C ASN A 96 -12.64 -2.64 -0.77
N PHE A 97 -13.90 -2.96 -1.13
CA PHE A 97 -14.80 -2.01 -1.79
C PHE A 97 -15.34 -0.92 -0.85
N ALA A 98 -15.40 -1.18 0.47
CA ALA A 98 -15.86 -0.21 1.47
C ALA A 98 -14.78 0.80 1.87
N LEU A 99 -13.50 0.54 1.57
CA LEU A 99 -12.39 1.42 1.93
C LEU A 99 -12.26 2.60 0.97
N ASP A 100 -12.57 3.80 1.44
CA ASP A 100 -12.35 5.07 0.74
C ASP A 100 -10.87 5.48 0.88
N ARG A 101 -10.09 5.17 -0.16
CA ARG A 101 -8.66 5.48 -0.20
C ARG A 101 -8.38 6.96 -0.30
N HIS A 102 -9.25 7.72 -0.96
CA HIS A 102 -9.11 9.17 -1.05
C HIS A 102 -9.21 9.80 0.35
N SER A 103 -10.29 9.52 1.07
CA SER A 103 -10.45 10.02 2.43
C SER A 103 -9.33 9.54 3.38
N TYR A 104 -8.83 8.31 3.20
CA TYR A 104 -7.71 7.77 3.98
C TYR A 104 -6.39 8.53 3.69
N THR A 105 -6.07 8.76 2.43
CA THR A 105 -4.83 9.44 2.02
C THR A 105 -4.88 10.95 2.26
N ALA A 106 -6.07 11.55 2.24
CA ALA A 106 -6.27 12.95 2.58
C ALA A 106 -5.84 13.30 4.02
N GLN A 107 -5.90 12.35 4.95
CA GLN A 107 -5.42 12.54 6.32
C GLN A 107 -3.91 12.84 6.37
N LEU A 108 -3.15 12.38 5.39
CA LEU A 108 -1.71 12.58 5.29
C LEU A 108 -1.34 13.75 4.37
N ASN A 109 -1.98 13.83 3.20
CA ASN A 109 -1.60 14.75 2.11
C ASN A 109 -2.60 15.90 1.89
N GLY A 110 -3.69 15.99 2.68
CA GLY A 110 -4.79 16.90 2.42
C GLY A 110 -5.60 16.53 1.17
N GLU A 111 -6.72 17.18 0.95
CA GLU A 111 -7.63 16.91 -0.18
C GLU A 111 -6.94 17.05 -1.56
N GLU A 112 -6.13 18.10 -1.75
CA GLU A 112 -5.43 18.37 -3.01
C GLU A 112 -4.32 17.34 -3.33
N GLY A 113 -3.77 16.70 -2.29
CA GLY A 113 -2.67 15.75 -2.41
C GLY A 113 -3.09 14.28 -2.26
N ALA A 114 -4.35 14.02 -1.90
CA ALA A 114 -4.83 12.69 -1.59
C ALA A 114 -4.59 11.69 -2.73
N ASP A 115 -5.01 12.03 -3.93
CA ASP A 115 -4.91 11.18 -5.11
C ASP A 115 -3.44 10.87 -5.49
N LYS A 116 -2.52 11.77 -5.15
CA LYS A 116 -1.10 11.64 -5.53
C LYS A 116 -0.37 10.46 -4.89
N ILE A 117 -0.99 9.80 -3.91
CA ILE A 117 -0.40 8.62 -3.24
C ILE A 117 -1.32 7.40 -3.25
N ILE A 118 -2.49 7.46 -3.86
CA ILE A 118 -3.41 6.31 -3.95
C ILE A 118 -2.77 5.21 -4.78
N ARG A 119 -2.86 3.97 -4.27
CA ARG A 119 -2.42 2.75 -4.94
C ARG A 119 -3.50 1.67 -4.87
N ASN A 120 -3.85 1.12 -6.03
CA ASN A 120 -4.93 0.14 -6.19
C ASN A 120 -4.42 -1.31 -6.33
N SER A 121 -3.12 -1.51 -6.50
CA SER A 121 -2.50 -2.83 -6.66
C SER A 121 -1.26 -2.98 -5.80
N LEU A 122 -0.85 -4.21 -5.51
CA LEU A 122 0.37 -4.46 -4.74
C LEU A 122 1.62 -4.08 -5.53
N VAL A 123 1.68 -4.49 -6.80
CA VAL A 123 2.73 -4.06 -7.75
C VAL A 123 2.30 -2.71 -8.34
N PRO A 124 3.16 -1.68 -8.34
CA PRO A 124 2.84 -0.40 -9.00
C PRO A 124 2.42 -0.61 -10.46
N HIS A 125 1.43 0.14 -10.92
CA HIS A 125 0.84 -0.07 -12.25
C HIS A 125 1.84 0.08 -13.40
N ASP A 126 2.83 0.96 -13.27
CA ASP A 126 3.87 1.26 -14.27
C ASP A 126 5.23 0.61 -13.95
N TYR A 127 5.26 -0.37 -13.04
CA TYR A 127 6.49 -0.98 -12.54
C TYR A 127 7.31 -1.67 -13.63
N VAL A 128 6.62 -2.39 -14.53
CA VAL A 128 7.16 -2.97 -15.76
C VAL A 128 6.12 -2.82 -16.88
N GLN A 129 6.58 -2.98 -18.13
CA GLN A 129 5.74 -2.86 -19.32
C GLN A 129 5.93 -4.05 -20.26
N VAL A 130 4.88 -4.38 -21.02
CA VAL A 130 4.89 -5.36 -22.12
C VAL A 130 4.34 -4.66 -23.37
N GLY A 131 5.23 -4.33 -24.30
CA GLY A 131 4.88 -3.45 -25.40
C GLY A 131 4.45 -2.07 -24.90
N GLU A 132 3.27 -1.63 -25.30
CA GLU A 132 2.69 -0.35 -24.85
C GLU A 132 1.86 -0.46 -23.57
N LYS A 133 1.62 -1.68 -23.09
CA LYS A 133 0.78 -1.91 -21.89
C LYS A 133 1.60 -1.88 -20.62
N THR A 134 1.08 -1.16 -19.63
CA THR A 134 1.60 -1.19 -18.26
C THR A 134 1.25 -2.51 -17.57
N PHE A 135 1.98 -2.85 -16.52
CA PHE A 135 1.69 -4.02 -15.70
C PHE A 135 0.27 -3.96 -15.09
N GLY A 136 -0.17 -2.78 -14.67
CA GLY A 136 -1.52 -2.59 -14.13
C GLY A 136 -2.60 -2.88 -15.16
N GLU A 137 -2.41 -2.50 -16.44
CA GLU A 137 -3.36 -2.81 -17.52
C GLU A 137 -3.42 -4.32 -17.84
N LEU A 138 -2.26 -5.00 -17.79
CA LEU A 138 -2.22 -6.46 -17.94
C LEU A 138 -2.95 -7.15 -16.78
N ALA A 139 -2.67 -6.76 -15.54
CA ALA A 139 -3.32 -7.31 -14.36
C ALA A 139 -4.83 -7.02 -14.33
N GLN A 140 -5.25 -5.83 -14.80
CA GLN A 140 -6.65 -5.48 -14.92
C GLN A 140 -7.39 -6.38 -15.92
N ALA A 141 -6.80 -6.66 -17.05
CA ALA A 141 -7.39 -7.54 -18.06
C ALA A 141 -7.65 -8.96 -17.51
N GLU A 142 -6.73 -9.47 -16.69
CA GLU A 142 -6.88 -10.76 -16.00
C GLU A 142 -7.91 -10.68 -14.85
N LEU A 143 -7.96 -9.56 -14.11
CA LEU A 143 -8.84 -9.37 -12.96
C LEU A 143 -10.33 -9.44 -13.35
N VAL A 144 -10.69 -8.92 -14.51
CA VAL A 144 -12.08 -8.97 -15.02
C VAL A 144 -12.60 -10.42 -15.12
N SER A 145 -11.73 -11.41 -15.33
CA SER A 145 -12.12 -12.82 -15.41
C SER A 145 -12.64 -13.39 -14.08
N TYR A 146 -12.33 -12.75 -12.94
CA TYR A 146 -12.80 -13.16 -11.62
C TYR A 146 -14.23 -12.73 -11.29
N GLY A 147 -14.83 -11.84 -12.09
CA GLY A 147 -16.24 -11.50 -11.97
C GLY A 147 -16.58 -10.06 -12.34
N ASP A 148 -17.87 -9.83 -12.51
CA ASP A 148 -18.43 -8.55 -12.97
C ASP A 148 -18.11 -7.36 -12.05
N GLN A 149 -17.87 -7.63 -10.75
CA GLN A 149 -17.49 -6.60 -9.77
C GLN A 149 -16.19 -5.88 -10.13
N TRP A 150 -15.35 -6.48 -10.99
CA TRP A 150 -14.06 -5.92 -11.37
C TRP A 150 -14.06 -5.20 -12.74
N LYS A 151 -15.17 -5.20 -13.48
CA LYS A 151 -15.24 -4.62 -14.83
C LYS A 151 -14.91 -3.14 -14.90
N ASP A 152 -15.34 -2.37 -13.87
CA ASP A 152 -15.17 -0.92 -13.83
C ASP A 152 -13.98 -0.49 -12.96
N VAL A 153 -13.18 -1.45 -12.50
CA VAL A 153 -11.98 -1.17 -11.67
C VAL A 153 -10.77 -1.03 -12.58
N ALA A 154 -10.01 0.02 -12.42
CA ALA A 154 -8.70 0.17 -13.05
C ALA A 154 -7.61 0.00 -12.00
N LEU A 155 -6.59 -0.81 -12.28
CA LEU A 155 -5.43 -0.97 -11.40
C LEU A 155 -4.36 0.11 -11.69
N THR A 156 -4.80 1.34 -11.91
CA THR A 156 -3.95 2.53 -12.07
C THR A 156 -3.77 3.23 -10.74
N ASP A 157 -2.64 3.88 -10.54
CA ASP A 157 -2.39 4.72 -9.37
C ASP A 157 -3.00 6.13 -9.53
N GLY A 158 -3.09 6.88 -8.45
CA GLY A 158 -3.49 8.28 -8.49
C GLY A 158 -5.00 8.54 -8.58
N LYS A 159 -5.82 7.50 -8.42
CA LYS A 159 -7.27 7.60 -8.34
C LYS A 159 -7.83 6.37 -7.64
N ASP A 160 -8.75 6.54 -6.70
CA ASP A 160 -9.48 5.41 -6.13
C ASP A 160 -10.52 4.89 -7.13
N THR A 161 -10.26 3.73 -7.70
CA THR A 161 -11.16 3.07 -8.66
C THR A 161 -11.85 1.85 -8.06
N ILE A 162 -11.49 1.49 -6.83
CA ILE A 162 -12.01 0.30 -6.14
C ILE A 162 -13.16 0.68 -5.20
N TYR A 163 -13.05 1.82 -4.52
CA TYR A 163 -14.09 2.25 -3.58
C TYR A 163 -15.47 2.32 -4.22
N SER A 164 -16.40 1.54 -3.67
CA SER A 164 -17.80 1.52 -4.12
C SER A 164 -18.68 0.95 -3.00
N PRO A 165 -19.41 1.78 -2.27
CA PRO A 165 -20.36 1.31 -1.26
C PRO A 165 -21.41 0.34 -1.80
N GLU A 166 -21.81 0.46 -3.07
CA GLU A 166 -22.74 -0.47 -3.71
C GLU A 166 -22.14 -1.85 -3.89
N LYS A 167 -20.91 -1.94 -4.43
CA LYS A 167 -20.18 -3.21 -4.56
C LYS A 167 -19.87 -3.82 -3.20
N ALA A 168 -19.51 -2.97 -2.20
CA ALA A 168 -19.28 -3.39 -0.84
C ALA A 168 -20.53 -4.07 -0.23
N LYS A 169 -21.70 -3.45 -0.36
CA LYS A 169 -22.99 -4.02 0.10
C LYS A 169 -23.34 -5.31 -0.65
N ALA A 170 -23.12 -5.37 -1.95
CA ALA A 170 -23.41 -6.57 -2.75
C ALA A 170 -22.51 -7.74 -2.35
N ALA A 171 -21.21 -7.52 -2.17
CA ALA A 171 -20.27 -8.52 -1.71
C ALA A 171 -20.60 -8.95 -0.27
N PHE A 172 -20.92 -8.01 0.61
CA PHE A 172 -21.31 -8.29 1.99
C PHE A 172 -22.59 -9.11 2.07
N ALA A 173 -23.59 -8.84 1.24
CA ALA A 173 -24.84 -9.61 1.22
C ALA A 173 -24.60 -11.10 0.91
N LYS A 174 -23.69 -11.39 -0.04
CA LYS A 174 -23.25 -12.77 -0.33
C LYS A 174 -22.53 -13.37 0.89
N ALA A 175 -21.56 -12.65 1.44
CA ALA A 175 -20.82 -13.07 2.62
C ALA A 175 -21.75 -13.35 3.80
N LYS A 176 -22.71 -12.46 4.07
CA LYS A 176 -23.65 -12.59 5.19
C LYS A 176 -24.47 -13.88 5.11
N THR A 177 -24.98 -14.22 3.92
CA THR A 177 -25.70 -15.49 3.69
C THR A 177 -24.83 -16.71 3.99
N GLU A 178 -23.58 -16.72 3.48
CA GLU A 178 -22.64 -17.82 3.68
C GLU A 178 -22.21 -17.95 5.16
N LEU A 179 -22.01 -16.83 5.84
CA LEU A 179 -21.58 -16.76 7.24
C LEU A 179 -22.71 -17.13 8.19
N GLN A 180 -23.94 -16.71 7.92
CA GLN A 180 -25.13 -17.12 8.70
C GLN A 180 -25.35 -18.63 8.64
N ALA A 181 -25.13 -19.24 7.48
CA ALA A 181 -25.19 -20.70 7.33
C ALA A 181 -24.16 -21.45 8.19
N LYS A 182 -23.07 -20.77 8.58
CA LYS A 182 -22.05 -21.28 9.51
C LYS A 182 -22.28 -20.90 10.98
N GLY A 183 -23.40 -20.24 11.30
CA GLY A 183 -23.73 -19.80 12.66
C GLY A 183 -22.96 -18.56 13.13
N VAL A 184 -22.39 -17.78 12.21
CA VAL A 184 -21.70 -16.52 12.53
C VAL A 184 -22.69 -15.47 13.04
N THR A 185 -22.32 -14.79 14.11
CA THR A 185 -23.09 -13.69 14.70
C THR A 185 -22.56 -12.33 14.26
N PHE A 186 -23.46 -11.36 14.20
CA PHE A 186 -23.15 -9.98 13.82
C PHE A 186 -23.44 -9.02 15.00
N PRO A 187 -22.74 -7.86 15.06
CA PRO A 187 -21.72 -7.36 14.12
C PRO A 187 -20.40 -8.13 14.19
N ILE A 188 -19.66 -8.13 13.08
CA ILE A 188 -18.26 -8.59 13.05
C ILE A 188 -17.38 -7.48 13.62
N HIS A 189 -16.58 -7.80 14.62
CA HIS A 189 -15.64 -6.89 15.26
C HIS A 189 -14.24 -7.02 14.63
N LEU A 190 -13.67 -5.91 14.14
CA LEU A 190 -12.36 -5.86 13.48
C LEU A 190 -11.39 -5.02 14.31
N ASP A 191 -10.47 -5.66 15.02
CA ASP A 191 -9.41 -4.99 15.78
C ASP A 191 -8.31 -4.46 14.86
N ILE A 192 -8.04 -3.15 14.94
CA ILE A 192 -6.94 -2.49 14.21
C ILE A 192 -6.05 -1.73 15.21
N PRO A 193 -4.78 -2.14 15.40
CA PRO A 193 -3.88 -1.45 16.30
C PRO A 193 -3.34 -0.16 15.68
N VAL A 194 -3.32 0.90 16.47
CA VAL A 194 -2.72 2.19 16.08
C VAL A 194 -1.89 2.75 17.24
N GLU A 195 -0.78 3.38 16.91
CA GLU A 195 0.02 4.11 17.89
C GLU A 195 -0.70 5.41 18.28
N GLN A 196 -0.96 5.57 19.58
CA GLN A 196 -1.83 6.63 20.11
C GLN A 196 -1.27 8.05 19.94
N THR A 197 0.04 8.21 19.79
CA THR A 197 0.70 9.51 19.62
C THR A 197 0.96 9.88 18.17
N ASP A 198 0.80 8.91 17.23
CA ASP A 198 0.83 9.17 15.80
C ASP A 198 -0.53 9.70 15.32
N VAL A 199 -0.68 11.02 15.36
CA VAL A 199 -1.93 11.72 15.02
C VAL A 199 -2.43 11.35 13.63
N ILE A 200 -1.52 11.24 12.65
CA ILE A 200 -1.89 10.91 11.26
C ILE A 200 -2.37 9.47 11.17
N ALA A 201 -1.67 8.52 11.79
CA ALA A 201 -2.08 7.12 11.79
C ALA A 201 -3.45 6.94 12.48
N VAL A 202 -3.71 7.66 13.58
CA VAL A 202 -5.01 7.65 14.25
C VAL A 202 -6.10 8.22 13.33
N GLN A 203 -5.86 9.34 12.65
CA GLN A 203 -6.82 9.92 11.71
C GLN A 203 -7.08 9.00 10.51
N GLN A 204 -6.04 8.40 9.93
CA GLN A 204 -6.17 7.42 8.85
C GLN A 204 -6.98 6.19 9.28
N THR A 205 -6.72 5.67 10.48
CA THR A 205 -7.46 4.50 11.00
C THR A 205 -8.93 4.85 11.28
N ASN A 206 -9.22 6.06 11.78
CA ASN A 206 -10.59 6.54 11.95
C ASN A 206 -11.30 6.77 10.60
N SER A 207 -10.62 7.27 9.58
CA SER A 207 -11.16 7.40 8.23
C SER A 207 -11.54 6.03 7.64
N LEU A 208 -10.67 5.02 7.81
CA LEU A 208 -10.94 3.64 7.44
C LEU A 208 -12.17 3.09 8.20
N LYS A 209 -12.24 3.28 9.52
CA LYS A 209 -13.41 2.91 10.33
C LYS A 209 -14.68 3.53 9.76
N GLN A 210 -14.67 4.84 9.56
CA GLN A 210 -15.84 5.57 9.06
C GLN A 210 -16.29 5.06 7.69
N SER A 211 -15.37 4.84 6.75
CA SER A 211 -15.73 4.38 5.41
C SER A 211 -16.31 2.96 5.40
N ILE A 212 -15.75 2.05 6.18
CA ILE A 212 -16.25 0.68 6.31
C ILE A 212 -17.62 0.66 7.00
N GLU A 213 -17.76 1.31 8.15
CA GLU A 213 -19.00 1.31 8.92
C GLU A 213 -20.14 2.05 8.19
N SER A 214 -19.86 3.15 7.50
CA SER A 214 -20.89 3.84 6.70
C SER A 214 -21.31 3.04 5.46
N SER A 215 -20.41 2.28 4.87
CA SER A 215 -20.73 1.45 3.69
C SER A 215 -21.50 0.18 4.06
N LEU A 216 -21.16 -0.49 5.18
CA LEU A 216 -21.67 -1.80 5.53
C LEU A 216 -22.73 -1.79 6.65
N GLY A 217 -22.78 -0.71 7.45
CA GLY A 217 -23.63 -0.57 8.63
C GLY A 217 -22.97 -1.15 9.88
N THR A 218 -23.11 -0.43 11.02
CA THR A 218 -22.54 -0.85 12.32
C THR A 218 -23.23 -2.07 12.91
N GLU A 219 -24.44 -2.38 12.48
CA GLU A 219 -25.13 -3.62 12.80
C GLU A 219 -24.52 -4.87 12.13
N ASN A 220 -23.64 -4.64 11.14
CA ASN A 220 -22.97 -5.69 10.39
C ASN A 220 -21.48 -5.78 10.71
N VAL A 221 -20.80 -4.62 10.75
CA VAL A 221 -19.33 -4.55 10.97
C VAL A 221 -19.03 -3.38 11.90
N ILE A 222 -18.20 -3.61 12.90
CA ILE A 222 -17.62 -2.60 13.78
C ILE A 222 -16.09 -2.66 13.63
N VAL A 223 -15.47 -1.52 13.39
CA VAL A 223 -14.02 -1.39 13.40
C VAL A 223 -13.59 -0.87 14.76
N ASP A 224 -12.86 -1.69 15.50
CA ASP A 224 -12.35 -1.38 16.83
C ASP A 224 -10.91 -0.83 16.71
N VAL A 225 -10.79 0.48 16.86
CA VAL A 225 -9.48 1.18 16.80
C VAL A 225 -8.78 1.02 18.15
N LEU A 226 -7.78 0.14 18.21
CA LEU A 226 -7.02 -0.16 19.42
C LEU A 226 -5.83 0.80 19.55
N GLN A 227 -6.05 1.92 20.23
CA GLN A 227 -4.97 2.88 20.53
C GLN A 227 -4.06 2.32 21.62
N MET A 228 -2.76 2.31 21.36
CA MET A 228 -1.76 1.77 22.27
C MET A 228 -0.43 2.51 22.14
N THR A 229 0.50 2.27 23.05
CA THR A 229 1.87 2.82 22.93
C THR A 229 2.60 2.20 21.73
N ASP A 230 3.63 2.90 21.21
CA ASP A 230 4.46 2.41 20.11
C ASP A 230 5.07 1.03 20.42
N ASN A 231 5.61 0.84 21.62
CA ASN A 231 6.18 -0.44 22.03
C ASN A 231 5.14 -1.59 22.02
N GLU A 232 3.92 -1.32 22.50
CA GLU A 232 2.84 -2.32 22.47
C GLU A 232 2.45 -2.64 21.03
N LYS A 233 2.25 -1.63 20.19
CA LYS A 233 1.95 -1.82 18.77
C LYS A 233 3.06 -2.60 18.06
N MET A 234 4.32 -2.19 18.22
CA MET A 234 5.45 -2.89 17.62
C MET A 234 5.53 -4.35 18.05
N SER A 235 5.26 -4.65 19.33
CA SER A 235 5.33 -6.03 19.86
C SER A 235 4.38 -7.00 19.17
N ILE A 236 3.21 -6.53 18.73
CA ILE A 236 2.19 -7.33 18.03
C ILE A 236 2.22 -7.18 16.50
N THR A 237 3.01 -6.24 15.96
CA THR A 237 3.10 -5.96 14.52
C THR A 237 4.51 -6.21 13.98
N SER A 238 5.37 -5.20 13.91
CA SER A 238 6.67 -5.26 13.23
C SER A 238 7.67 -6.18 13.95
N GLN A 239 7.71 -6.17 15.28
CA GLN A 239 8.61 -7.01 16.08
C GLN A 239 8.11 -8.43 16.26
N ALA A 240 6.82 -8.70 16.06
CA ALA A 240 6.26 -10.05 16.08
C ALA A 240 6.90 -10.91 14.99
N LYS A 241 7.54 -12.01 15.35
CA LYS A 241 8.30 -12.87 14.44
C LYS A 241 7.48 -14.02 13.89
N VAL A 242 6.47 -14.47 14.65
CA VAL A 242 5.64 -15.63 14.34
C VAL A 242 4.15 -15.25 14.31
N PRO A 243 3.31 -16.02 13.61
CA PRO A 243 1.87 -15.74 13.49
C PRO A 243 1.15 -15.58 14.83
N SER A 244 1.49 -16.40 15.84
CA SER A 244 0.87 -16.36 17.17
C SER A 244 1.15 -15.07 17.97
N GLN A 245 2.08 -14.25 17.53
CA GLN A 245 2.36 -12.93 18.10
C GLN A 245 1.62 -11.80 17.36
N LYS A 246 0.99 -12.10 16.22
CA LYS A 246 0.23 -11.12 15.43
C LYS A 246 -1.17 -10.99 16.00
N ASP A 247 -1.35 -10.02 16.91
CA ASP A 247 -2.56 -9.88 17.72
C ASP A 247 -3.44 -8.71 17.22
N TYR A 248 -4.01 -8.90 16.03
CA TYR A 248 -4.91 -7.97 15.35
C TYR A 248 -5.71 -8.70 14.26
N ASP A 249 -6.78 -8.10 13.77
CA ASP A 249 -7.54 -8.59 12.62
C ASP A 249 -7.08 -7.92 11.32
N LEU A 250 -6.89 -6.60 11.34
CA LEU A 250 -6.31 -5.84 10.23
C LEU A 250 -5.09 -5.05 10.71
N ASN A 251 -4.08 -4.89 9.84
CA ASN A 251 -2.92 -4.06 10.14
C ASN A 251 -2.33 -3.44 8.89
N GLY A 252 -2.01 -2.14 8.97
CA GLY A 252 -1.28 -1.42 7.94
C GLY A 252 0.20 -1.80 7.93
N THR A 253 0.74 -2.12 6.76
CA THR A 253 2.17 -2.36 6.53
C THR A 253 2.53 -2.01 5.10
N GLY A 254 3.79 -2.17 4.70
CA GLY A 254 4.26 -1.86 3.36
C GLY A 254 5.31 -2.83 2.85
N TRP A 255 5.52 -2.76 1.54
CA TRP A 255 6.59 -3.50 0.86
C TRP A 255 7.26 -2.62 -0.19
N GLY A 256 8.57 -2.46 -0.10
CA GLY A 256 9.40 -1.87 -1.14
C GLY A 256 10.10 -2.97 -1.96
N PRO A 257 10.35 -2.74 -3.25
CA PRO A 257 10.97 -3.74 -4.12
C PRO A 257 12.45 -3.95 -3.81
N ASP A 258 12.89 -5.19 -3.97
CA ASP A 258 14.32 -5.53 -3.87
C ASP A 258 15.01 -5.48 -5.25
N TYR A 259 14.25 -5.69 -6.34
CA TYR A 259 14.72 -5.72 -7.74
C TYR A 259 13.56 -5.43 -8.70
N GLN A 260 13.87 -5.06 -9.94
CA GLN A 260 12.87 -4.66 -10.94
C GLN A 260 12.24 -5.87 -11.64
N ASP A 261 11.45 -6.62 -10.91
CA ASP A 261 10.62 -7.71 -11.41
C ASP A 261 9.38 -7.82 -10.50
N PRO A 262 8.16 -8.01 -11.01
CA PRO A 262 6.94 -8.14 -10.21
C PRO A 262 7.02 -9.22 -9.12
N ALA A 263 7.88 -10.22 -9.29
CA ALA A 263 8.13 -11.25 -8.30
C ALA A 263 8.50 -10.69 -6.91
N THR A 264 9.20 -9.54 -6.85
CA THR A 264 9.62 -8.96 -5.57
C THR A 264 8.43 -8.59 -4.68
N TYR A 265 7.30 -8.19 -5.27
CA TYR A 265 6.06 -7.93 -4.54
C TYR A 265 5.23 -9.20 -4.33
N LEU A 266 5.08 -10.01 -5.37
CA LEU A 266 4.11 -11.11 -5.39
C LEU A 266 4.59 -12.31 -4.58
N ASN A 267 5.91 -12.53 -4.50
CA ASN A 267 6.48 -13.63 -3.72
C ASN A 267 6.29 -13.48 -2.19
N ILE A 268 5.86 -12.32 -1.69
CA ILE A 268 5.58 -12.14 -0.26
C ILE A 268 4.43 -13.02 0.24
N LEU A 269 3.54 -13.45 -0.66
CA LEU A 269 2.43 -14.39 -0.38
C LEU A 269 2.72 -15.83 -0.81
N ASP A 270 3.94 -16.17 -1.26
CA ASP A 270 4.29 -17.56 -1.61
C ASP A 270 3.98 -18.51 -0.44
N ALA A 271 3.18 -19.54 -0.66
CA ALA A 271 2.70 -20.45 0.37
C ALA A 271 3.83 -21.16 1.17
N LYS A 272 5.02 -21.31 0.55
CA LYS A 272 6.18 -21.97 1.20
C LYS A 272 7.17 -21.01 1.84
N LYS A 273 7.38 -19.83 1.25
CA LYS A 273 8.47 -18.92 1.66
C LYS A 273 8.02 -17.45 1.85
N GLY A 274 6.75 -17.13 1.61
CA GLY A 274 6.25 -15.77 1.66
C GLY A 274 6.47 -15.07 3.00
N SER A 275 7.00 -13.85 2.97
CA SER A 275 7.29 -13.06 4.18
C SER A 275 6.02 -12.48 4.82
N ALA A 276 4.96 -12.29 4.03
CA ALA A 276 3.68 -11.74 4.49
C ALA A 276 2.77 -12.79 5.16
N LEU A 277 3.01 -14.09 4.99
CA LEU A 277 2.15 -15.14 5.55
C LEU A 277 1.93 -15.00 7.06
N LYS A 278 2.98 -14.63 7.81
CA LYS A 278 2.86 -14.39 9.26
C LYS A 278 1.87 -13.28 9.61
N HIS A 279 1.69 -12.29 8.74
CA HIS A 279 0.71 -11.20 8.93
C HIS A 279 -0.73 -11.66 8.69
N LEU A 280 -0.90 -12.76 7.96
CA LEU A 280 -2.18 -13.43 7.75
C LEU A 280 -2.47 -14.49 8.84
N GLY A 281 -1.62 -14.62 9.85
CA GLY A 281 -1.72 -15.65 10.88
C GLY A 281 -1.27 -17.04 10.42
N ILE A 282 -0.57 -17.14 9.27
CA ILE A 282 -0.18 -18.41 8.64
C ILE A 282 1.30 -18.69 8.89
N THR A 283 1.59 -19.88 9.41
CA THR A 283 2.95 -20.40 9.54
C THR A 283 3.39 -21.08 8.25
N ARG A 284 4.53 -20.66 7.67
CA ARG A 284 5.05 -21.20 6.43
C ARG A 284 5.10 -22.74 6.46
N GLY A 285 4.40 -23.36 5.50
CA GLY A 285 4.39 -24.82 5.33
C GLY A 285 3.68 -25.60 6.43
N LYS A 286 2.92 -24.96 7.33
CA LYS A 286 2.29 -25.65 8.47
C LYS A 286 0.76 -25.55 8.50
N ASP A 287 0.13 -24.56 7.95
CA ASP A 287 -1.32 -24.36 8.03
C ASP A 287 -2.02 -24.68 6.68
N PRO A 288 -1.95 -25.95 6.19
CA PRO A 288 -2.42 -26.28 4.84
C PRO A 288 -3.92 -26.07 4.67
N GLU A 289 -4.72 -26.30 5.70
CA GLU A 289 -6.18 -26.11 5.63
C GLU A 289 -6.55 -24.65 5.44
N VAL A 290 -5.94 -23.75 6.20
CA VAL A 290 -6.16 -22.30 6.06
C VAL A 290 -5.63 -21.82 4.71
N MET A 291 -4.46 -22.29 4.28
CA MET A 291 -3.88 -21.93 2.98
C MET A 291 -4.80 -22.36 1.82
N ALA A 292 -5.33 -23.59 1.86
CA ALA A 292 -6.28 -24.08 0.87
C ALA A 292 -7.60 -23.28 0.89
N GLN A 293 -8.12 -22.97 2.08
CA GLN A 293 -9.36 -22.22 2.23
C GLN A 293 -9.30 -20.80 1.67
N VAL A 294 -8.13 -20.13 1.77
CA VAL A 294 -7.94 -18.81 1.20
C VAL A 294 -7.33 -18.83 -0.21
N GLY A 295 -7.10 -20.01 -0.79
CA GLY A 295 -6.65 -20.20 -2.19
C GLY A 295 -5.15 -19.99 -2.41
N LEU A 296 -4.30 -20.01 -1.38
CA LEU A 296 -2.85 -19.81 -1.52
C LEU A 296 -2.16 -20.94 -2.29
N ASP A 297 -2.76 -22.14 -2.37
CA ASP A 297 -2.25 -23.24 -3.19
C ASP A 297 -2.42 -22.95 -4.70
N GLU A 298 -3.53 -22.31 -5.09
CA GLU A 298 -3.74 -21.85 -6.46
C GLU A 298 -2.79 -20.70 -6.79
N TYR A 299 -2.66 -19.75 -5.88
CA TYR A 299 -1.71 -18.65 -6.02
C TYR A 299 -0.28 -19.14 -6.21
N LYS A 300 0.14 -20.15 -5.45
CA LYS A 300 1.45 -20.77 -5.59
C LYS A 300 1.71 -21.29 -6.99
N LYS A 301 0.70 -21.89 -7.65
CA LYS A 301 0.83 -22.36 -9.03
C LYS A 301 1.07 -21.21 -10.01
N LEU A 302 0.37 -20.07 -9.80
CA LEU A 302 0.59 -18.87 -10.63
C LEU A 302 2.01 -18.32 -10.47
N LEU A 303 2.53 -18.29 -9.24
CA LEU A 303 3.91 -17.88 -8.98
C LEU A 303 4.93 -18.82 -9.61
N ASP A 304 4.72 -20.15 -9.50
CA ASP A 304 5.62 -21.14 -10.06
C ASP A 304 5.63 -21.10 -11.59
N ASP A 305 4.47 -20.94 -12.23
CA ASP A 305 4.36 -20.79 -13.68
C ASP A 305 5.08 -19.52 -14.18
N ALA A 306 4.92 -18.39 -13.47
CA ALA A 306 5.61 -17.16 -13.80
C ALA A 306 7.13 -17.27 -13.58
N ALA A 307 7.56 -17.89 -12.49
CA ALA A 307 8.98 -18.08 -12.17
C ALA A 307 9.69 -19.04 -13.15
N ALA A 308 8.97 -20.01 -13.69
CA ALA A 308 9.50 -20.95 -14.69
C ALA A 308 9.75 -20.28 -16.06
N GLU A 309 9.12 -19.14 -16.34
CA GLU A 309 9.39 -18.40 -17.58
C GLU A 309 10.68 -17.61 -17.43
N THR A 310 11.74 -18.07 -18.06
CA THR A 310 13.09 -17.49 -17.99
C THR A 310 13.61 -17.02 -19.36
N SER A 311 12.92 -17.36 -20.43
CA SER A 311 13.34 -17.11 -21.81
C SER A 311 12.68 -15.88 -22.44
N ASP A 312 11.47 -15.53 -22.01
CA ASP A 312 10.68 -14.44 -22.56
C ASP A 312 10.16 -13.55 -21.42
N LEU A 313 10.77 -12.38 -21.29
CA LEU A 313 10.46 -11.43 -20.22
C LEU A 313 9.03 -10.91 -20.30
N ASN A 314 8.49 -10.72 -21.50
CA ASN A 314 7.12 -10.26 -21.69
C ASN A 314 6.12 -11.32 -21.22
N LYS A 315 6.30 -12.56 -21.61
CA LYS A 315 5.48 -13.67 -21.11
C LYS A 315 5.58 -13.86 -19.61
N ARG A 316 6.77 -13.67 -19.05
CA ARG A 316 6.97 -13.68 -17.60
C ARG A 316 6.12 -12.62 -16.91
N TYR A 317 6.11 -11.40 -17.41
CA TYR A 317 5.31 -10.31 -16.84
C TYR A 317 3.81 -10.54 -17.01
N GLU A 318 3.36 -11.06 -18.15
CA GLU A 318 1.96 -11.48 -18.36
C GLU A 318 1.52 -12.55 -17.35
N LYS A 319 2.37 -13.51 -17.04
CA LYS A 319 2.09 -14.53 -16.02
C LYS A 319 2.04 -13.94 -14.61
N TYR A 320 2.94 -13.00 -14.26
CA TYR A 320 2.85 -12.28 -12.99
C TYR A 320 1.62 -11.37 -12.91
N ALA A 321 1.13 -10.85 -14.03
CA ALA A 321 -0.13 -10.09 -14.07
C ALA A 321 -1.33 -10.94 -13.62
N LYS A 322 -1.37 -12.23 -13.95
CA LYS A 322 -2.36 -13.18 -13.42
C LYS A 322 -2.25 -13.36 -11.92
N ALA A 323 -1.03 -13.44 -11.39
CA ALA A 323 -0.81 -13.50 -9.95
C ALA A 323 -1.25 -12.20 -9.24
N GLN A 324 -0.99 -11.02 -9.83
CA GLN A 324 -1.49 -9.75 -9.30
C GLN A 324 -3.03 -9.69 -9.32
N ALA A 325 -3.67 -10.14 -10.37
CA ALA A 325 -5.13 -10.22 -10.46
C ALA A 325 -5.71 -11.11 -9.36
N TRP A 326 -5.09 -12.25 -9.10
CA TRP A 326 -5.48 -13.13 -7.99
C TRP A 326 -5.34 -12.42 -6.63
N VAL A 327 -4.23 -11.69 -6.38
CA VAL A 327 -4.03 -10.93 -5.13
C VAL A 327 -5.16 -9.91 -4.96
N SER A 328 -5.49 -9.16 -6.00
CA SER A 328 -6.57 -8.17 -5.98
C SER A 328 -7.93 -8.81 -5.69
N ASP A 329 -8.28 -9.91 -6.36
CA ASP A 329 -9.55 -10.64 -6.16
C ASP A 329 -9.61 -11.29 -4.77
N SER A 330 -8.51 -11.83 -4.27
CA SER A 330 -8.46 -12.47 -2.96
C SER A 330 -8.72 -11.52 -1.79
N SER A 331 -8.35 -10.25 -1.97
CA SER A 331 -8.37 -9.18 -0.94
C SER A 331 -7.74 -9.60 0.39
N LEU A 332 -6.72 -10.47 0.36
CA LEU A 332 -5.89 -10.82 1.52
C LEU A 332 -4.93 -9.69 1.90
N LEU A 333 -4.49 -8.94 0.90
CA LEU A 333 -3.79 -7.68 1.02
C LEU A 333 -4.64 -6.62 0.30
N ILE A 334 -4.94 -5.54 0.98
CA ILE A 334 -5.74 -4.43 0.45
C ILE A 334 -4.82 -3.22 0.26
N PRO A 335 -4.31 -2.97 -0.95
CA PRO A 335 -3.48 -1.80 -1.24
C PRO A 335 -4.23 -0.50 -0.97
N VAL A 336 -3.52 0.49 -0.42
CA VAL A 336 -4.13 1.78 -0.06
C VAL A 336 -3.31 2.97 -0.56
N ALA A 337 -2.00 2.95 -0.42
CA ALA A 337 -1.16 4.10 -0.72
C ALA A 337 0.24 3.70 -1.18
N SER A 338 0.96 4.66 -1.74
CA SER A 338 2.41 4.57 -1.99
C SER A 338 3.17 5.55 -1.10
N SER A 339 4.49 5.40 -1.02
CA SER A 339 5.38 6.50 -0.61
C SER A 339 5.53 7.53 -1.73
N GLY A 340 6.16 8.67 -1.44
CA GLY A 340 6.24 9.80 -2.35
C GLY A 340 4.98 10.67 -2.33
N GLY A 341 4.79 11.51 -3.34
CA GLY A 341 3.59 12.33 -3.56
C GLY A 341 3.27 13.35 -2.46
N SER A 342 4.15 13.58 -1.50
CA SER A 342 3.93 14.55 -0.42
C SER A 342 4.28 15.96 -0.84
N PRO A 343 3.53 16.98 -0.37
CA PRO A 343 3.86 18.38 -0.62
C PRO A 343 5.17 18.74 0.05
N THR A 344 6.06 19.39 -0.70
CA THR A 344 7.44 19.65 -0.30
C THR A 344 7.91 20.99 -0.87
N VAL A 345 8.73 21.72 -0.12
CA VAL A 345 9.52 22.84 -0.63
C VAL A 345 10.99 22.42 -0.65
N SER A 346 11.73 22.77 -1.72
CA SER A 346 13.09 22.27 -1.91
C SER A 346 13.98 23.26 -2.65
N ARG A 347 15.28 23.26 -2.29
CA ARG A 347 16.38 23.86 -3.07
C ARG A 347 17.21 22.80 -3.81
N THR A 348 16.75 21.54 -3.80
CA THR A 348 17.39 20.47 -4.56
C THR A 348 16.97 20.56 -6.02
N VAL A 349 17.94 20.60 -6.93
CA VAL A 349 17.64 20.56 -8.36
C VAL A 349 16.93 19.22 -8.67
N PRO A 350 15.72 19.27 -9.25
CA PRO A 350 14.90 18.07 -9.41
C PRO A 350 15.60 16.99 -10.25
N PHE A 351 15.47 15.73 -9.83
CA PHE A 351 15.95 14.53 -10.52
C PHE A 351 17.47 14.45 -10.76
N THR A 352 18.29 15.27 -10.07
CA THR A 352 19.76 15.16 -10.09
C THR A 352 20.27 14.09 -9.12
N LYS A 353 19.53 13.80 -8.05
CA LYS A 353 19.78 12.66 -7.17
C LYS A 353 19.59 11.36 -7.95
N ALA A 354 20.44 10.36 -7.69
CA ALA A 354 20.23 9.02 -8.22
C ALA A 354 18.85 8.50 -7.77
N TYR A 355 17.97 8.31 -8.72
CA TYR A 355 16.61 7.84 -8.48
C TYR A 355 16.57 6.33 -8.75
N SER A 356 17.08 5.54 -7.80
CA SER A 356 16.97 4.09 -7.86
C SER A 356 15.76 3.68 -7.03
N GLN A 357 14.71 3.21 -7.69
CA GLN A 357 13.56 2.61 -7.04
C GLN A 357 13.81 1.15 -6.63
N VAL A 358 14.93 0.58 -7.06
CA VAL A 358 15.15 -0.87 -7.04
C VAL A 358 16.52 -1.20 -6.49
N GLY A 359 16.60 -2.20 -5.62
CA GLY A 359 17.85 -2.77 -5.10
C GLY A 359 18.49 -1.99 -3.95
N ILE A 360 18.03 -0.75 -3.65
CA ILE A 360 18.57 0.07 -2.57
C ILE A 360 17.41 0.56 -1.70
N LYS A 361 17.09 -0.18 -0.64
CA LYS A 361 16.07 0.23 0.36
C LYS A 361 16.46 1.49 1.16
N GLY A 362 17.69 1.96 1.04
CA GLY A 362 18.18 3.19 1.65
C GLY A 362 18.22 4.38 0.69
N ASP A 363 17.40 4.42 -0.33
CA ASP A 363 17.35 5.45 -1.37
C ASP A 363 17.31 6.90 -0.84
N PRO A 364 16.61 7.24 0.27
CA PRO A 364 16.68 8.57 0.85
C PRO A 364 18.09 9.04 1.22
N PHE A 365 19.02 8.13 1.45
CA PHE A 365 20.40 8.41 1.85
C PHE A 365 21.39 8.37 0.69
N VAL A 366 20.95 8.15 -0.54
CA VAL A 366 21.81 8.20 -1.72
C VAL A 366 21.90 9.65 -2.21
N PHE A 367 22.98 10.33 -1.86
CA PHE A 367 23.20 11.74 -2.20
C PHE A 367 24.15 11.95 -3.41
N LYS A 368 24.60 10.88 -4.06
CA LYS A 368 25.48 10.98 -5.22
C LYS A 368 24.73 11.65 -6.38
N GLY A 369 25.33 12.69 -6.94
CA GLY A 369 24.75 13.44 -8.06
C GLY A 369 23.74 14.52 -7.63
N LEU A 370 23.38 14.62 -6.34
CA LEU A 370 22.47 15.65 -5.87
C LEU A 370 23.08 17.04 -6.05
N GLU A 371 22.35 17.91 -6.72
CA GLU A 371 22.70 19.32 -6.92
C GLU A 371 21.76 20.22 -6.13
N LEU A 372 22.29 21.34 -5.65
CA LEU A 372 21.54 22.37 -4.93
C LEU A 372 21.55 23.68 -5.68
N GLN A 373 20.47 24.42 -5.59
CA GLN A 373 20.35 25.80 -6.07
C GLN A 373 20.01 26.76 -4.91
N ASN A 374 20.22 28.05 -5.12
CA ASN A 374 19.93 29.07 -4.10
C ASN A 374 18.41 29.30 -3.96
N ASP A 375 17.71 29.31 -5.08
CA ASP A 375 16.29 29.58 -5.13
C ASP A 375 15.48 28.31 -4.81
N VAL A 376 14.29 28.51 -4.28
CA VAL A 376 13.33 27.41 -4.06
C VAL A 376 12.77 26.98 -5.40
N VAL A 377 12.78 25.68 -5.66
CA VAL A 377 12.26 25.09 -6.91
C VAL A 377 10.78 25.42 -7.07
N THR A 378 10.38 25.90 -8.24
CA THR A 378 8.99 26.15 -8.58
C THR A 378 8.30 24.87 -9.09
N ALA A 379 6.98 24.80 -8.97
CA ALA A 379 6.21 23.69 -9.53
C ALA A 379 6.41 23.53 -11.04
N LYS A 380 6.59 24.64 -11.76
CA LYS A 380 6.88 24.64 -13.20
C LYS A 380 8.23 24.01 -13.50
N GLU A 381 9.29 24.44 -12.82
CA GLU A 381 10.65 23.87 -12.98
C GLU A 381 10.65 22.37 -12.65
N TYR A 382 9.92 21.99 -11.60
CA TYR A 382 9.81 20.60 -11.20
C TYR A 382 9.08 19.75 -12.27
N GLU A 383 7.98 20.25 -12.83
CA GLU A 383 7.20 19.56 -13.87
C GLU A 383 8.00 19.40 -15.17
N GLU A 384 8.72 20.45 -15.59
CA GLU A 384 9.60 20.41 -16.77
C GLU A 384 10.74 19.39 -16.58
N ALA A 385 11.37 19.39 -15.39
CA ALA A 385 12.40 18.42 -15.04
C ALA A 385 11.84 16.98 -14.97
N PHE A 386 10.61 16.80 -14.47
CA PHE A 386 9.96 15.50 -14.41
C PHE A 386 9.68 14.92 -15.80
N LYS A 387 9.15 15.73 -16.73
CA LYS A 387 8.92 15.32 -18.12
C LYS A 387 10.22 14.89 -18.80
N LYS A 388 11.28 15.68 -18.61
CA LYS A 388 12.61 15.35 -19.13
C LYS A 388 13.13 14.04 -18.54
N TRP A 389 13.03 13.86 -17.22
CA TRP A 389 13.45 12.63 -16.55
C TRP A 389 12.68 11.40 -17.03
N GLN A 390 11.35 11.53 -17.23
CA GLN A 390 10.54 10.43 -17.79
C GLN A 390 11.04 10.02 -19.18
N GLN A 391 11.33 10.99 -20.05
CA GLN A 391 11.85 10.70 -21.39
C GLN A 391 13.23 10.01 -21.33
N GLU A 392 14.15 10.52 -20.51
CA GLU A 392 15.46 9.91 -20.29
C GLU A 392 15.35 8.49 -19.71
N LYS A 393 14.39 8.25 -18.82
CA LYS A 393 14.11 6.92 -18.26
C LYS A 393 13.68 5.93 -19.36
N ILE A 394 12.76 6.35 -20.25
CA ILE A 394 12.29 5.51 -21.37
C ILE A 394 13.48 5.15 -22.29
N GLU A 395 14.28 6.13 -22.69
CA GLU A 395 15.42 5.93 -23.56
C GLU A 395 16.50 5.03 -22.94
N THR A 396 16.79 5.24 -21.65
CA THR A 396 17.76 4.44 -20.89
C THR A 396 17.28 3.01 -20.72
N ASN A 397 16.01 2.81 -20.39
CA ASN A 397 15.42 1.47 -20.26
C ASN A 397 15.44 0.73 -21.59
N ALA A 398 15.08 1.38 -22.69
CA ALA A 398 15.13 0.77 -24.02
C ALA A 398 16.55 0.36 -24.42
N LYS A 399 17.55 1.19 -24.11
CA LYS A 399 18.96 0.86 -24.32
C LYS A 399 19.40 -0.32 -23.46
N TYR A 400 19.03 -0.34 -22.18
CA TYR A 400 19.37 -1.41 -21.26
C TYR A 400 18.72 -2.75 -21.66
N GLN A 401 17.47 -2.71 -22.11
CA GLN A 401 16.76 -3.89 -22.64
C GLN A 401 17.53 -4.51 -23.80
N LYS A 402 17.98 -3.70 -24.77
CA LYS A 402 18.79 -4.16 -25.91
C LYS A 402 20.14 -4.75 -25.49
N GLU A 403 20.72 -4.28 -24.40
CA GLU A 403 21.94 -4.86 -23.85
C GLU A 403 21.68 -6.21 -23.19
N LEU A 404 20.59 -6.32 -22.41
CA LEU A 404 20.18 -7.58 -21.79
C LEU A 404 19.91 -8.67 -22.82
N GLU A 405 19.24 -8.34 -23.93
CA GLU A 405 18.96 -9.28 -25.02
C GLU A 405 20.22 -9.94 -25.61
N LYS A 406 21.37 -9.24 -25.54
CA LYS A 406 22.67 -9.80 -25.98
C LYS A 406 23.21 -10.86 -25.02
N HIS A 407 22.77 -10.88 -23.79
CA HIS A 407 23.23 -11.79 -22.74
C HIS A 407 22.27 -12.94 -22.48
N VAL A 408 21.04 -12.87 -23.00
CA VAL A 408 20.07 -13.97 -23.00
C VAL A 408 20.32 -14.79 -24.28
N LYS A 409 20.98 -15.94 -24.11
CA LYS A 409 21.16 -16.91 -25.18
C LYS A 409 20.22 -18.08 -24.97
#